data_3345d0667011a2cc059db85821a86ff6
#
_entry.id   3345d0667011a2cc059db85821a86ff6
#
_cell.length_a   1.000
_cell.length_b   1.000
_cell.length_c   1.000
_cell.angle_alpha   90.00
_cell.angle_beta   90.00
_cell.angle_gamma   90.00
#
_symmetry.space_group_name_H-M   'P 1'
#
loop_
_entity.id
_entity.type
_entity.pdbx_description
1 polymer ?
#
loop_
_entity_poly.entity_id
_entity_poly.type
_entity_poly.pdbx_seq_one_letter_code
_entity_poly.pdbx_strand_id
1 'polypeptide(L)'
;MRAAVLRGPGNLSIEDICEPRCPERGAIIEVIACAVCPTDIKMVRTGQKDLTYPRVLGHEVVGTVVKTRSSSLSVGDAIQIWPGIPCGRCRSCLRGQDNMCSEQGIVGFNQDGGFAERMAIPGQLIDGHGTNLLPDDLDPVMATLTEPLACCVHGQSMARVEQDDVVAIFGAGPMGLMHAALASSKGASVLVIEPDPERRRLALRMGAEHAVDPADGPFDAIAERTAMRGADVAILATPKVKVNDGLLRAMAPRGRICAFSGLRKGEPPSTLDMNILHYRELVLVGAYGCTSSSDAEALRTLASGKLDLRPLISRRMPLTSIEEAFTLIEERLALKCVIDDM
;
A
#
# COMPACT_ATOMS: atom_id res chain seq x y z
N MET A 1 -2.66 -28.82 -1.69
CA MET A 1 -1.74 -27.69 -1.82
C MET A 1 -1.45 -27.09 -0.45
N ARG A 2 -0.22 -26.59 -0.23
CA ARG A 2 0.14 -25.92 1.02
C ARG A 2 -0.43 -24.50 1.05
N ALA A 3 -0.88 -24.07 2.22
CA ALA A 3 -1.36 -22.72 2.45
C ALA A 3 -1.19 -22.29 3.92
N ALA A 4 -0.99 -21.01 4.17
CA ALA A 4 -1.06 -20.43 5.50
C ALA A 4 -2.52 -20.07 5.82
N VAL A 5 -3.15 -20.88 6.66
CA VAL A 5 -4.59 -20.78 6.97
C VAL A 5 -4.80 -20.13 8.33
N LEU A 6 -5.51 -19.01 8.34
CA LEU A 6 -5.94 -18.32 9.56
C LEU A 6 -7.35 -18.83 9.94
N ARG A 7 -7.46 -19.51 11.09
CA ARG A 7 -8.74 -20.07 11.59
C ARG A 7 -9.42 -19.20 12.64
N GLY A 8 -8.72 -18.18 13.12
CA GLY A 8 -9.17 -17.21 14.11
C GLY A 8 -8.00 -16.37 14.59
N PRO A 9 -8.22 -15.31 15.36
CA PRO A 9 -7.13 -14.49 15.88
C PRO A 9 -6.10 -15.33 16.64
N GLY A 10 -4.82 -15.19 16.28
CA GLY A 10 -3.71 -15.95 16.84
C GLY A 10 -3.62 -17.43 16.40
N ASN A 11 -4.49 -17.89 15.50
CA ASN A 11 -4.51 -19.29 15.05
C ASN A 11 -4.20 -19.36 13.55
N LEU A 12 -2.95 -19.13 13.20
CA LEU A 12 -2.38 -19.30 11.85
C LEU A 12 -1.58 -20.60 11.83
N SER A 13 -1.74 -21.40 10.77
CA SER A 13 -0.97 -22.63 10.56
C SER A 13 -0.74 -22.89 9.07
N ILE A 14 0.39 -23.55 8.76
CA ILE A 14 0.61 -24.08 7.42
C ILE A 14 -0.13 -25.42 7.33
N GLU A 15 -1.02 -25.54 6.36
CA GLU A 15 -1.89 -26.70 6.18
C GLU A 15 -1.87 -27.18 4.73
N ASP A 16 -2.09 -28.48 4.58
CA ASP A 16 -2.46 -29.08 3.30
C ASP A 16 -3.97 -28.96 3.09
N ILE A 17 -4.38 -28.14 2.15
CA ILE A 17 -5.78 -27.90 1.81
C ILE A 17 -6.10 -28.37 0.38
N CYS A 18 -7.39 -28.54 0.06
CA CYS A 18 -7.81 -28.82 -1.30
C CYS A 18 -7.41 -27.69 -2.26
N GLU A 19 -7.06 -28.05 -3.49
CA GLU A 19 -6.84 -27.05 -4.55
C GLU A 19 -8.13 -26.26 -4.82
N PRO A 20 -8.02 -24.95 -5.13
CA PRO A 20 -9.18 -24.14 -5.44
C PRO A 20 -9.83 -24.61 -6.75
N ARG A 21 -11.16 -24.51 -6.83
CA ARG A 21 -11.88 -24.72 -8.08
C ARG A 21 -11.81 -23.45 -8.92
N CYS A 22 -11.58 -23.62 -10.23
CA CYS A 22 -11.58 -22.49 -11.17
C CYS A 22 -12.99 -21.86 -11.22
N PRO A 23 -13.15 -20.57 -10.83
CA PRO A 23 -14.45 -19.91 -10.85
C PRO A 23 -15.00 -19.75 -12.27
N GLU A 24 -16.30 -19.50 -12.39
CA GLU A 24 -16.89 -19.07 -13.67
C GLU A 24 -16.29 -17.73 -14.11
N ARG A 25 -15.90 -17.63 -15.37
CA ARG A 25 -15.18 -16.48 -15.97
C ARG A 25 -13.90 -16.08 -15.21
N GLY A 26 -13.45 -16.91 -14.28
CA GLY A 26 -12.28 -16.69 -13.44
C GLY A 26 -11.06 -17.47 -13.91
N ALA A 27 -10.05 -17.49 -13.07
CA ALA A 27 -8.79 -18.20 -13.31
C ALA A 27 -8.27 -18.86 -12.02
N ILE A 28 -7.28 -19.73 -12.16
CA ILE A 28 -6.39 -20.18 -11.07
C ILE A 28 -4.99 -19.75 -11.44
N ILE A 29 -4.29 -19.19 -10.49
CA ILE A 29 -2.87 -18.89 -10.61
C ILE A 29 -2.06 -19.82 -9.70
N GLU A 30 -0.87 -20.19 -10.14
CA GLU A 30 0.23 -20.61 -9.29
C GLU A 30 0.93 -19.35 -8.77
N VAL A 31 0.99 -19.20 -7.44
CA VAL A 31 1.55 -18.00 -6.82
C VAL A 31 3.06 -18.04 -6.94
N ILE A 32 3.65 -17.01 -7.57
CA ILE A 32 5.10 -16.85 -7.69
C ILE A 32 5.65 -16.13 -6.45
N ALA A 33 4.95 -15.08 -6.02
CA ALA A 33 5.36 -14.27 -4.88
C ALA A 33 4.17 -13.56 -4.24
N CYS A 34 4.23 -13.40 -2.91
CA CYS A 34 3.27 -12.61 -2.14
C CYS A 34 4.01 -11.83 -1.04
N ALA A 35 3.93 -10.50 -1.05
CA ALA A 35 4.57 -9.70 -0.02
C ALA A 35 3.69 -9.59 1.23
N VAL A 36 4.35 -9.46 2.38
CA VAL A 36 3.70 -9.33 3.68
C VAL A 36 3.38 -7.86 3.96
N CYS A 37 2.11 -7.60 4.31
CA CYS A 37 1.63 -6.30 4.74
C CYS A 37 1.42 -6.28 6.27
N PRO A 38 1.69 -5.15 6.97
CA PRO A 38 1.30 -5.00 8.37
C PRO A 38 -0.19 -5.26 8.65
N THR A 39 -1.04 -5.15 7.62
CA THR A 39 -2.47 -5.48 7.72
C THR A 39 -2.69 -6.99 7.90
N ASP A 40 -1.91 -7.85 7.24
CA ASP A 40 -1.97 -9.31 7.43
C ASP A 40 -1.63 -9.66 8.89
N ILE A 41 -0.57 -9.06 9.42
CA ILE A 41 -0.15 -9.24 10.80
C ILE A 41 -1.26 -8.82 11.77
N LYS A 42 -1.86 -7.65 11.54
CA LYS A 42 -2.99 -7.17 12.35
C LYS A 42 -4.16 -8.15 12.29
N MET A 43 -4.48 -8.68 11.10
CA MET A 43 -5.56 -9.66 10.93
C MET A 43 -5.27 -10.95 11.71
N VAL A 44 -4.03 -11.42 11.71
CA VAL A 44 -3.63 -12.59 12.52
C VAL A 44 -3.73 -12.29 14.01
N ARG A 45 -3.26 -11.12 14.47
CA ARG A 45 -3.22 -10.80 15.92
C ARG A 45 -4.59 -10.48 16.50
N THR A 46 -5.40 -9.69 15.81
CA THR A 46 -6.64 -9.09 16.38
C THR A 46 -7.89 -9.27 15.53
N GLY A 47 -7.77 -9.85 14.34
CA GLY A 47 -8.85 -9.90 13.36
C GLY A 47 -9.15 -8.54 12.72
N GLN A 48 -10.14 -8.52 11.87
CA GLN A 48 -10.68 -7.33 11.20
C GLN A 48 -12.15 -7.53 10.85
N LYS A 49 -12.92 -6.43 10.73
CA LYS A 49 -14.37 -6.47 10.47
C LYS A 49 -14.77 -7.18 9.17
N ASP A 50 -13.93 -7.05 8.12
CA ASP A 50 -14.20 -7.60 6.78
C ASP A 50 -13.57 -9.00 6.59
N LEU A 51 -12.91 -9.55 7.63
CA LEU A 51 -12.27 -10.85 7.61
C LEU A 51 -13.27 -11.96 7.95
N THR A 52 -13.28 -13.01 7.15
CA THR A 52 -14.08 -14.22 7.40
C THR A 52 -13.15 -15.43 7.57
N TYR A 53 -13.44 -16.29 8.55
CA TYR A 53 -12.63 -17.49 8.85
C TYR A 53 -13.29 -18.78 8.35
N PRO A 54 -12.52 -19.83 7.98
CA PRO A 54 -11.08 -19.82 7.80
C PRO A 54 -10.68 -18.97 6.60
N ARG A 55 -9.42 -18.45 6.57
CA ARG A 55 -8.94 -17.60 5.47
C ARG A 55 -7.47 -17.82 5.19
N VAL A 56 -7.10 -17.90 3.91
CA VAL A 56 -5.73 -17.68 3.44
C VAL A 56 -5.53 -16.18 3.24
N LEU A 57 -4.55 -15.59 3.93
CA LEU A 57 -4.23 -14.17 3.82
C LEU A 57 -3.30 -13.89 2.62
N GLY A 58 -2.80 -12.65 2.52
CA GLY A 58 -1.90 -12.18 1.47
C GLY A 58 -2.67 -11.52 0.32
N HIS A 59 -2.40 -10.24 0.12
CA HIS A 59 -3.10 -9.41 -0.87
C HIS A 59 -2.16 -8.63 -1.81
N GLU A 60 -0.85 -8.80 -1.67
CA GLU A 60 0.19 -8.22 -2.53
C GLU A 60 0.76 -9.35 -3.42
N VAL A 61 0.03 -9.80 -4.43
CA VAL A 61 0.21 -11.11 -5.09
C VAL A 61 0.64 -10.97 -6.54
N VAL A 62 1.57 -11.85 -6.93
CA VAL A 62 1.96 -12.12 -8.33
C VAL A 62 1.92 -13.62 -8.58
N GLY A 63 1.42 -14.05 -9.73
CA GLY A 63 1.36 -15.47 -10.08
C GLY A 63 1.21 -15.73 -11.56
N THR A 64 1.37 -16.98 -11.95
CA THR A 64 1.16 -17.46 -13.33
C THR A 64 -0.20 -18.13 -13.47
N VAL A 65 -0.94 -17.79 -14.49
CA VAL A 65 -2.23 -18.42 -14.81
C VAL A 65 -2.01 -19.88 -15.22
N VAL A 66 -2.49 -20.83 -14.43
CA VAL A 66 -2.41 -22.27 -14.74
C VAL A 66 -3.73 -22.84 -15.26
N LYS A 67 -4.84 -22.15 -15.02
CA LYS A 67 -6.15 -22.50 -15.55
C LYS A 67 -7.02 -21.26 -15.67
N THR A 68 -7.75 -21.12 -16.78
CA THR A 68 -8.68 -19.99 -16.95
C THR A 68 -9.98 -20.41 -17.60
N ARG A 69 -11.05 -19.69 -17.23
CA ARG A 69 -12.37 -19.66 -17.90
C ARG A 69 -12.73 -18.23 -18.29
N SER A 70 -11.78 -17.31 -18.18
CA SER A 70 -11.90 -15.93 -18.68
C SER A 70 -11.43 -15.87 -20.13
N SER A 71 -12.04 -14.99 -20.93
CA SER A 71 -11.56 -14.65 -22.28
C SER A 71 -10.42 -13.62 -22.28
N SER A 72 -10.14 -13.00 -21.13
CA SER A 72 -9.15 -11.92 -20.99
C SER A 72 -7.78 -12.41 -20.54
N LEU A 73 -7.66 -13.68 -20.12
CA LEU A 73 -6.41 -14.28 -19.62
C LEU A 73 -6.13 -15.59 -20.36
N SER A 74 -4.87 -15.88 -20.59
CA SER A 74 -4.36 -17.13 -21.17
C SER A 74 -3.56 -17.92 -20.12
N VAL A 75 -3.54 -19.25 -20.26
CA VAL A 75 -2.62 -20.09 -19.46
C VAL A 75 -1.18 -19.71 -19.83
N GLY A 76 -0.36 -19.49 -18.81
CA GLY A 76 1.00 -19.00 -18.94
C GLY A 76 1.16 -17.49 -18.71
N ASP A 77 0.07 -16.71 -18.70
CA ASP A 77 0.16 -15.29 -18.37
C ASP A 77 0.68 -15.10 -16.96
N ALA A 78 1.74 -14.33 -16.79
CA ALA A 78 2.16 -13.82 -15.48
C ALA A 78 1.35 -12.57 -15.17
N ILE A 79 0.72 -12.52 -13.98
CA ILE A 79 -0.16 -11.41 -13.58
C ILE A 79 0.13 -10.93 -12.17
N GLN A 80 -0.02 -9.63 -11.98
CA GLN A 80 -0.13 -8.99 -10.67
C GLN A 80 -1.62 -8.79 -10.35
N ILE A 81 -1.98 -8.89 -9.07
CA ILE A 81 -3.35 -8.83 -8.60
C ILE A 81 -3.59 -7.55 -7.80
N TRP A 82 -4.54 -6.72 -8.24
CA TRP A 82 -5.19 -5.73 -7.37
C TRP A 82 -6.19 -6.44 -6.47
N PRO A 83 -6.13 -6.29 -5.12
CA PRO A 83 -6.93 -7.13 -4.22
C PRO A 83 -8.42 -6.78 -4.19
N GLY A 84 -8.84 -5.64 -4.73
CA GLY A 84 -10.23 -5.20 -4.70
C GLY A 84 -11.11 -5.98 -5.68
N ILE A 85 -12.30 -6.38 -5.22
CA ILE A 85 -13.33 -7.05 -6.04
C ILE A 85 -14.58 -6.17 -5.99
N PRO A 86 -14.71 -5.18 -6.89
CA PRO A 86 -15.80 -4.23 -6.87
C PRO A 86 -17.09 -4.84 -7.45
N CYS A 87 -18.27 -4.35 -7.04
CA CYS A 87 -19.52 -4.81 -7.60
C CYS A 87 -19.77 -4.32 -9.06
N GLY A 88 -19.02 -3.35 -9.56
CA GLY A 88 -19.11 -2.78 -10.89
C GLY A 88 -20.35 -1.88 -11.17
N ARG A 89 -21.34 -1.86 -10.27
CA ARG A 89 -22.65 -1.23 -10.51
C ARG A 89 -23.03 -0.10 -9.54
N CYS A 90 -22.42 -0.02 -8.38
CA CYS A 90 -22.72 1.04 -7.41
C CYS A 90 -22.17 2.39 -7.88
N ARG A 91 -22.64 3.46 -7.24
CA ARG A 91 -22.26 4.84 -7.60
C ARG A 91 -20.75 5.06 -7.58
N SER A 92 -20.04 4.44 -6.61
CA SER A 92 -18.59 4.56 -6.49
C SER A 92 -17.89 3.87 -7.66
N CYS A 93 -18.28 2.63 -7.98
CA CYS A 93 -17.72 1.89 -9.13
C CYS A 93 -17.93 2.64 -10.45
N LEU A 94 -19.14 3.15 -10.70
CA LEU A 94 -19.45 3.90 -11.92
C LEU A 94 -18.69 5.23 -12.06
N ARG A 95 -18.03 5.69 -10.98
CA ARG A 95 -17.19 6.88 -10.95
C ARG A 95 -15.69 6.57 -10.94
N GLY A 96 -15.32 5.29 -11.08
CA GLY A 96 -13.92 4.87 -10.95
C GLY A 96 -13.36 4.96 -9.52
N GLN A 97 -14.23 5.03 -8.51
CA GLN A 97 -13.91 5.03 -7.08
C GLN A 97 -14.18 3.63 -6.50
N ASP A 98 -13.67 2.62 -7.18
CA ASP A 98 -13.95 1.20 -6.90
C ASP A 98 -13.41 0.73 -5.54
N ASN A 99 -12.36 1.38 -5.03
CA ASN A 99 -11.89 1.20 -3.65
C ASN A 99 -12.93 1.59 -2.58
N MET A 100 -13.96 2.35 -2.95
CA MET A 100 -15.07 2.77 -2.08
C MET A 100 -16.37 2.03 -2.42
N CYS A 101 -16.28 0.86 -3.04
CA CYS A 101 -17.44 0.02 -3.34
C CYS A 101 -18.13 -0.44 -2.05
N SER A 102 -19.46 -0.29 -1.98
CA SER A 102 -20.25 -0.71 -0.81
C SER A 102 -20.36 -2.23 -0.63
N GLU A 103 -20.10 -2.98 -1.70
CA GLU A 103 -20.18 -4.45 -1.74
C GLU A 103 -18.80 -5.03 -2.08
N GLN A 104 -17.72 -4.39 -1.64
CA GLN A 104 -16.37 -4.78 -2.02
C GLN A 104 -15.95 -6.11 -1.40
N GLY A 105 -15.55 -7.08 -2.24
CA GLY A 105 -14.72 -8.19 -1.85
C GLY A 105 -13.24 -7.76 -1.82
N ILE A 106 -12.43 -8.40 -0.98
CA ILE A 106 -10.99 -8.12 -0.89
C ILE A 106 -10.25 -9.44 -0.77
N VAL A 107 -9.30 -9.68 -1.67
CA VAL A 107 -8.36 -10.81 -1.63
C VAL A 107 -7.56 -10.77 -0.34
N GLY A 108 -7.42 -11.90 0.33
CA GLY A 108 -6.78 -12.03 1.62
C GLY A 108 -7.65 -11.62 2.82
N PHE A 109 -8.92 -11.18 2.62
CA PHE A 109 -9.84 -10.77 3.69
C PHE A 109 -11.10 -11.64 3.70
N ASN A 110 -11.98 -11.48 2.73
CA ASN A 110 -13.19 -12.29 2.56
C ASN A 110 -13.12 -13.20 1.32
N GLN A 111 -12.02 -13.14 0.59
CA GLN A 111 -11.61 -14.10 -0.45
C GLN A 111 -10.21 -14.59 -0.12
N ASP A 112 -9.88 -15.86 -0.46
CA ASP A 112 -8.56 -16.41 -0.20
C ASP A 112 -7.48 -15.67 -0.98
N GLY A 113 -6.35 -15.45 -0.32
CA GLY A 113 -5.23 -14.68 -0.80
C GLY A 113 -4.02 -15.52 -1.22
N GLY A 114 -2.87 -14.86 -1.32
CA GLY A 114 -1.67 -15.39 -1.96
C GLY A 114 -0.68 -16.12 -1.06
N PHE A 115 -0.94 -16.30 0.24
CA PHE A 115 -0.05 -17.13 1.06
C PHE A 115 -0.39 -18.62 0.90
N ALA A 116 -0.34 -19.11 -0.34
CA ALA A 116 -0.60 -20.47 -0.75
C ALA A 116 0.05 -20.78 -2.10
N GLU A 117 0.27 -22.08 -2.41
CA GLU A 117 0.80 -22.49 -3.71
C GLU A 117 -0.08 -22.06 -4.89
N ARG A 118 -1.41 -22.02 -4.71
CA ARG A 118 -2.38 -21.62 -5.74
C ARG A 118 -3.49 -20.75 -5.19
N MET A 119 -4.00 -19.85 -6.03
CA MET A 119 -5.09 -18.95 -5.67
C MET A 119 -6.13 -18.90 -6.80
N ALA A 120 -7.42 -18.88 -6.43
CA ALA A 120 -8.51 -18.66 -7.36
C ALA A 120 -8.74 -17.15 -7.56
N ILE A 121 -8.84 -16.73 -8.81
CA ILE A 121 -9.19 -15.36 -9.22
C ILE A 121 -10.65 -15.35 -9.66
N PRO A 122 -11.56 -14.68 -8.92
CA PRO A 122 -12.95 -14.54 -9.32
C PRO A 122 -13.09 -13.79 -10.64
N GLY A 123 -14.05 -14.19 -11.49
CA GLY A 123 -14.34 -13.48 -12.75
C GLY A 123 -14.68 -12.01 -12.52
N GLN A 124 -15.35 -11.69 -11.43
CA GLN A 124 -15.68 -10.31 -11.05
C GLN A 124 -14.44 -9.43 -10.81
N LEU A 125 -13.34 -10.01 -10.28
CA LEU A 125 -12.07 -9.31 -10.13
C LEU A 125 -11.46 -9.01 -11.51
N ILE A 126 -11.47 -10.00 -12.41
CA ILE A 126 -10.94 -9.84 -13.78
C ILE A 126 -11.76 -8.79 -14.54
N ASP A 127 -13.10 -8.88 -14.50
CA ASP A 127 -14.02 -7.93 -15.13
C ASP A 127 -13.86 -6.51 -14.54
N GLY A 128 -13.48 -6.40 -13.26
CA GLY A 128 -13.19 -5.16 -12.54
C GLY A 128 -11.78 -4.61 -12.74
N HIS A 129 -11.05 -5.11 -13.74
CA HIS A 129 -9.65 -4.71 -14.03
C HIS A 129 -8.68 -4.94 -12.86
N GLY A 130 -8.93 -5.99 -12.06
CA GLY A 130 -8.07 -6.35 -10.92
C GLY A 130 -6.90 -7.27 -11.27
N THR A 131 -6.64 -7.51 -12.56
CA THR A 131 -5.50 -8.28 -13.05
C THR A 131 -4.70 -7.46 -14.05
N ASN A 132 -3.40 -7.32 -13.80
CA ASN A 132 -2.48 -6.65 -14.71
C ASN A 132 -1.45 -7.65 -15.24
N LEU A 133 -1.28 -7.73 -16.55
CA LEU A 133 -0.21 -8.54 -17.15
C LEU A 133 1.15 -8.01 -16.71
N LEU A 134 2.00 -8.92 -16.27
CA LEU A 134 3.35 -8.57 -15.83
C LEU A 134 4.24 -8.36 -17.06
N PRO A 135 4.98 -7.24 -17.16
CA PRO A 135 6.02 -7.09 -18.16
C PRO A 135 7.13 -8.15 -18.02
N ASP A 136 7.63 -8.69 -19.13
CA ASP A 136 8.59 -9.81 -19.15
C ASP A 136 9.90 -9.51 -18.39
N ASP A 137 10.31 -8.25 -18.33
CA ASP A 137 11.54 -7.77 -17.70
C ASP A 137 11.37 -7.34 -16.24
N LEU A 138 10.14 -7.36 -15.71
CA LEU A 138 9.88 -7.00 -14.30
C LEU A 138 9.97 -8.23 -13.40
N ASP A 139 10.91 -8.21 -12.44
CA ASP A 139 11.04 -9.24 -11.41
C ASP A 139 9.71 -9.41 -10.67
N PRO A 140 9.12 -10.63 -10.62
CA PRO A 140 7.87 -10.91 -9.91
C PRO A 140 7.91 -10.51 -8.42
N VAL A 141 9.05 -10.63 -7.76
CA VAL A 141 9.23 -10.19 -6.37
C VAL A 141 9.09 -8.67 -6.26
N MET A 142 9.66 -7.92 -7.21
CA MET A 142 9.45 -6.47 -7.27
C MET A 142 8.01 -6.10 -7.58
N ALA A 143 7.34 -6.87 -8.43
CA ALA A 143 5.96 -6.61 -8.81
C ALA A 143 4.96 -6.81 -7.66
N THR A 144 5.32 -7.54 -6.58
CA THR A 144 4.49 -7.58 -5.35
C THR A 144 4.34 -6.21 -4.69
N LEU A 145 5.26 -5.28 -4.95
CA LEU A 145 5.20 -3.91 -4.44
C LEU A 145 4.20 -3.02 -5.21
N THR A 146 3.55 -3.53 -6.25
CA THR A 146 2.55 -2.77 -7.03
C THR A 146 1.39 -2.33 -6.17
N GLU A 147 0.78 -3.24 -5.39
CA GLU A 147 -0.37 -2.91 -4.55
C GLU A 147 -0.06 -1.80 -3.54
N PRO A 148 0.98 -1.92 -2.68
CA PRO A 148 1.30 -0.84 -1.75
C PRO A 148 1.74 0.46 -2.47
N LEU A 149 2.42 0.38 -3.61
CA LEU A 149 2.71 1.57 -4.42
C LEU A 149 1.44 2.21 -4.98
N ALA A 150 0.44 1.40 -5.38
CA ALA A 150 -0.85 1.89 -5.84
C ALA A 150 -1.59 2.70 -4.77
N CYS A 151 -1.48 2.29 -3.50
CA CYS A 151 -1.98 3.08 -2.37
C CYS A 151 -1.27 4.46 -2.31
N CYS A 152 0.04 4.50 -2.55
CA CYS A 152 0.78 5.77 -2.60
C CYS A 152 0.39 6.61 -3.82
N VAL A 153 0.21 6.01 -4.99
CA VAL A 153 -0.30 6.68 -6.21
C VAL A 153 -1.65 7.31 -5.92
N HIS A 154 -2.57 6.54 -5.34
CA HIS A 154 -3.90 7.04 -4.97
C HIS A 154 -3.81 8.18 -3.96
N GLY A 155 -3.02 8.02 -2.89
CA GLY A 155 -2.84 9.07 -1.87
C GLY A 155 -2.26 10.37 -2.43
N GLN A 156 -1.26 10.29 -3.31
CA GLN A 156 -0.69 11.45 -3.99
C GLN A 156 -1.65 12.09 -4.99
N SER A 157 -2.47 11.29 -5.69
CA SER A 157 -3.53 11.80 -6.57
C SER A 157 -4.58 12.56 -5.77
N MET A 158 -5.03 12.02 -4.62
CA MET A 158 -5.97 12.69 -3.73
C MET A 158 -5.40 14.02 -3.17
N ALA A 159 -4.11 14.05 -2.86
CA ALA A 159 -3.39 15.26 -2.41
C ALA A 159 -2.96 16.17 -3.58
N ARG A 160 -3.15 15.75 -4.82
CA ARG A 160 -2.70 16.46 -6.02
C ARG A 160 -1.22 16.86 -5.94
N VAL A 161 -0.36 15.86 -5.69
CA VAL A 161 1.09 16.10 -5.71
C VAL A 161 1.53 16.38 -7.14
N GLU A 162 2.13 17.54 -7.34
CA GLU A 162 2.57 18.06 -8.63
C GLU A 162 4.09 18.29 -8.66
N GLN A 163 4.62 18.51 -9.85
CA GLN A 163 6.00 18.98 -10.02
C GLN A 163 6.20 20.28 -9.25
N ASP A 164 7.40 20.50 -8.72
CA ASP A 164 7.80 21.69 -7.95
C ASP A 164 7.11 21.87 -6.58
N ASP A 165 6.21 20.96 -6.17
CA ASP A 165 5.69 20.94 -4.81
C ASP A 165 6.81 20.65 -3.79
N VAL A 166 6.75 21.28 -2.63
CA VAL A 166 7.49 20.83 -1.44
C VAL A 166 6.61 19.87 -0.67
N VAL A 167 7.00 18.59 -0.63
CA VAL A 167 6.23 17.51 -0.02
C VAL A 167 6.88 17.07 1.29
N ALA A 168 6.20 17.33 2.42
CA ALA A 168 6.61 16.87 3.75
C ALA A 168 5.97 15.50 4.04
N ILE A 169 6.76 14.44 4.23
CA ILE A 169 6.29 13.09 4.50
C ILE A 169 6.61 12.71 5.94
N PHE A 170 5.59 12.44 6.72
CA PHE A 170 5.72 12.01 8.12
C PHE A 170 5.75 10.48 8.20
N GLY A 171 6.94 9.94 8.52
CA GLY A 171 7.24 8.53 8.61
C GLY A 171 8.01 7.99 7.41
N ALA A 172 9.05 7.17 7.67
CA ALA A 172 9.84 6.44 6.68
C ALA A 172 9.71 4.91 6.85
N GLY A 173 8.48 4.44 7.08
CA GLY A 173 8.12 3.04 6.85
C GLY A 173 8.03 2.75 5.35
N PRO A 174 7.71 1.52 4.92
CA PRO A 174 7.61 1.18 3.51
C PRO A 174 6.75 2.17 2.70
N MET A 175 5.59 2.54 3.23
CA MET A 175 4.68 3.48 2.56
C MET A 175 5.26 4.89 2.44
N GLY A 176 5.87 5.41 3.52
CA GLY A 176 6.51 6.74 3.49
C GLY A 176 7.70 6.80 2.52
N LEU A 177 8.50 5.73 2.46
CA LEU A 177 9.60 5.60 1.51
C LEU A 177 9.10 5.51 0.05
N MET A 178 8.01 4.76 -0.20
CA MET A 178 7.37 4.73 -1.52
C MET A 178 6.80 6.10 -1.91
N HIS A 179 6.18 6.82 -0.96
CA HIS A 179 5.73 8.20 -1.19
C HIS A 179 6.89 9.11 -1.56
N ALA A 180 8.05 8.99 -0.87
CA ALA A 180 9.23 9.80 -1.13
C ALA A 180 9.76 9.54 -2.56
N ALA A 181 9.97 8.27 -2.92
CA ALA A 181 10.42 7.89 -4.24
C ALA A 181 9.45 8.37 -5.34
N LEU A 182 8.14 8.17 -5.13
CA LEU A 182 7.12 8.56 -6.11
C LEU A 182 7.01 10.08 -6.27
N ALA A 183 7.02 10.86 -5.18
CA ALA A 183 6.96 12.32 -5.25
C ALA A 183 8.21 12.89 -5.92
N SER A 184 9.40 12.40 -5.54
CA SER A 184 10.66 12.79 -6.19
C SER A 184 10.67 12.46 -7.67
N SER A 185 10.14 11.30 -8.09
CA SER A 185 10.05 10.94 -9.52
C SER A 185 9.15 11.85 -10.35
N LYS A 186 8.24 12.58 -9.69
CA LYS A 186 7.37 13.60 -10.29
C LYS A 186 8.03 14.99 -10.35
N GLY A 187 9.23 15.14 -9.78
CA GLY A 187 9.95 16.42 -9.70
C GLY A 187 9.58 17.27 -8.49
N ALA A 188 8.93 16.69 -7.48
CA ALA A 188 8.68 17.40 -6.22
C ALA A 188 9.91 17.37 -5.31
N SER A 189 10.12 18.43 -4.52
CA SER A 189 11.11 18.48 -3.46
C SER A 189 10.58 17.76 -2.21
N VAL A 190 11.32 16.77 -1.71
CA VAL A 190 10.82 15.86 -0.65
C VAL A 190 11.59 16.03 0.64
N LEU A 191 10.87 16.33 1.73
CA LEU A 191 11.34 16.33 3.10
C LEU A 191 10.69 15.17 3.87
N VAL A 192 11.49 14.26 4.42
CA VAL A 192 11.00 13.15 5.25
C VAL A 192 11.24 13.44 6.73
N ILE A 193 10.23 13.23 7.57
CA ILE A 193 10.29 13.37 9.02
C ILE A 193 10.20 11.97 9.65
N GLU A 194 11.32 11.48 10.23
CA GLU A 194 11.43 10.11 10.75
C GLU A 194 12.43 10.06 11.93
N PRO A 195 12.06 9.46 13.06
CA PRO A 195 12.96 9.37 14.22
C PRO A 195 14.13 8.39 14.02
N ASP A 196 13.96 7.34 13.20
CA ASP A 196 14.99 6.31 12.98
C ASP A 196 16.07 6.81 12.01
N PRO A 197 17.36 6.91 12.44
CA PRO A 197 18.43 7.43 11.60
C PRO A 197 18.73 6.55 10.37
N GLU A 198 18.56 5.21 10.46
CA GLU A 198 18.78 4.34 9.30
C GLU A 198 17.70 4.55 8.25
N ARG A 199 16.45 4.72 8.69
CA ARG A 199 15.34 5.02 7.79
C ARG A 199 15.45 6.41 7.17
N ARG A 200 16.00 7.41 7.90
CA ARG A 200 16.33 8.72 7.31
C ARG A 200 17.37 8.58 6.20
N ARG A 201 18.45 7.81 6.43
CA ARG A 201 19.47 7.55 5.38
C ARG A 201 18.86 6.83 4.18
N LEU A 202 17.95 5.90 4.42
CA LEU A 202 17.26 5.21 3.34
C LEU A 202 16.35 6.16 2.56
N ALA A 203 15.62 7.05 3.23
CA ALA A 203 14.79 8.05 2.58
C ALA A 203 15.59 8.95 1.62
N LEU A 204 16.78 9.40 2.04
CA LEU A 204 17.69 10.17 1.18
C LEU A 204 18.11 9.37 -0.07
N ARG A 205 18.44 8.08 0.09
CA ARG A 205 18.77 7.21 -1.07
C ARG A 205 17.57 6.96 -1.99
N MET A 206 16.34 7.06 -1.47
CA MET A 206 15.11 6.84 -2.21
C MET A 206 14.46 8.14 -2.72
N GLY A 207 15.24 9.22 -2.82
CA GLY A 207 14.81 10.44 -3.50
C GLY A 207 14.35 11.58 -2.60
N ALA A 208 14.40 11.45 -1.27
CA ALA A 208 14.21 12.61 -0.40
C ALA A 208 15.44 13.54 -0.49
N GLU A 209 15.20 14.84 -0.62
CA GLU A 209 16.26 15.84 -0.56
C GLU A 209 16.75 16.07 0.87
N HIS A 210 15.81 15.96 1.82
CA HIS A 210 16.08 16.12 3.24
C HIS A 210 15.36 15.05 4.06
N ALA A 211 16.02 14.65 5.17
CA ALA A 211 15.41 13.77 6.15
C ALA A 211 15.80 14.25 7.56
N VAL A 212 14.83 14.52 8.41
CA VAL A 212 15.01 15.14 9.72
C VAL A 212 14.42 14.30 10.85
N ASP A 213 14.98 14.45 12.05
CA ASP A 213 14.40 13.89 13.26
C ASP A 213 13.23 14.76 13.72
N PRO A 214 12.04 14.20 14.04
CA PRO A 214 10.96 14.99 14.61
C PRO A 214 11.32 15.66 15.95
N ALA A 215 12.33 15.18 16.66
CA ALA A 215 12.83 15.82 17.89
C ALA A 215 13.49 17.18 17.64
N ASP A 216 13.97 17.42 16.41
CA ASP A 216 14.60 18.69 16.01
C ASP A 216 13.57 19.75 15.58
N GLY A 217 12.26 19.52 15.78
CA GLY A 217 11.21 20.44 15.40
C GLY A 217 10.78 20.29 13.93
N PRO A 218 9.82 19.39 13.63
CA PRO A 218 9.45 19.05 12.24
C PRO A 218 8.86 20.26 11.48
N PHE A 219 8.20 21.17 12.17
CA PHE A 219 7.59 22.35 11.56
C PHE A 219 8.62 23.46 11.29
N ASP A 220 9.63 23.58 12.16
CA ASP A 220 10.77 24.49 11.95
C ASP A 220 11.60 24.00 10.75
N ALA A 221 11.82 22.71 10.64
CA ALA A 221 12.49 22.10 9.48
C ALA A 221 11.74 22.39 8.17
N ILE A 222 10.41 22.32 8.15
CA ILE A 222 9.59 22.71 6.99
C ILE A 222 9.79 24.19 6.68
N ALA A 223 9.71 25.07 7.70
CA ALA A 223 9.85 26.51 7.54
C ALA A 223 11.21 26.89 6.95
N GLU A 224 12.29 26.32 7.48
CA GLU A 224 13.67 26.56 7.00
C GLU A 224 13.84 26.15 5.54
N ARG A 225 13.38 24.92 5.18
CA ARG A 225 13.53 24.37 3.81
C ARG A 225 12.68 25.09 2.76
N THR A 226 11.66 25.81 3.20
CA THR A 226 10.75 26.53 2.31
C THR A 226 10.91 28.06 2.38
N ALA A 227 11.97 28.57 3.01
CA ALA A 227 12.15 30.00 3.28
C ALA A 227 10.87 30.61 3.90
N MET A 228 10.32 29.95 4.93
CA MET A 228 9.10 30.34 5.66
C MET A 228 7.79 30.29 4.85
N ARG A 229 7.82 29.79 3.60
CA ARG A 229 6.61 29.65 2.78
C ARG A 229 5.68 28.56 3.27
N GLY A 230 6.22 27.47 3.83
CA GLY A 230 5.53 26.25 4.24
C GLY A 230 5.49 25.18 3.16
N ALA A 231 5.10 23.95 3.53
CA ALA A 231 4.98 22.82 2.61
C ALA A 231 3.73 22.93 1.74
N ASP A 232 3.83 22.56 0.47
CA ASP A 232 2.69 22.52 -0.44
C ASP A 232 1.83 21.28 -0.17
N VAL A 233 2.48 20.13 0.17
CA VAL A 233 1.78 18.90 0.55
C VAL A 233 2.40 18.34 1.82
N ALA A 234 1.54 17.84 2.72
CA ALA A 234 1.95 16.99 3.84
C ALA A 234 1.28 15.61 3.70
N ILE A 235 2.06 14.53 3.80
CA ILE A 235 1.56 13.15 3.75
C ILE A 235 1.81 12.49 5.10
N LEU A 236 0.74 12.09 5.81
CA LEU A 236 0.84 11.43 7.09
C LEU A 236 0.91 9.90 6.90
N ALA A 237 2.12 9.39 6.66
CA ALA A 237 2.39 7.96 6.42
C ALA A 237 2.70 7.17 7.71
N THR A 238 2.25 7.68 8.85
CA THR A 238 2.39 7.05 10.16
C THR A 238 1.17 7.31 11.04
N PRO A 239 0.68 6.31 11.82
CA PRO A 239 -0.43 6.50 12.74
C PRO A 239 -0.08 7.31 14.00
N LYS A 240 1.19 7.73 14.13
CA LYS A 240 1.69 8.48 15.31
C LYS A 240 1.51 10.00 15.17
N VAL A 241 1.28 10.49 13.96
CA VAL A 241 1.14 11.93 13.68
C VAL A 241 -0.31 12.26 13.40
N LYS A 242 -0.83 13.24 14.11
CA LYS A 242 -2.19 13.78 13.92
C LYS A 242 -2.13 15.13 13.24
N VAL A 243 -3.16 15.45 12.50
CA VAL A 243 -3.37 16.83 12.05
C VAL A 243 -3.62 17.70 13.29
N ASN A 244 -2.89 18.78 13.42
CA ASN A 244 -2.99 19.77 14.50
C ASN A 244 -2.67 21.17 13.96
N ASP A 245 -2.88 22.19 14.79
CA ASP A 245 -2.65 23.59 14.39
C ASP A 245 -1.20 23.89 13.98
N GLY A 246 -0.23 23.19 14.61
CA GLY A 246 1.19 23.31 14.22
C GLY A 246 1.42 22.88 12.77
N LEU A 247 0.85 21.72 12.39
CA LEU A 247 0.91 21.25 11.01
C LEU A 247 0.17 22.21 10.06
N LEU A 248 -1.02 22.70 10.43
CA LEU A 248 -1.77 23.65 9.59
C LEU A 248 -0.94 24.94 9.34
N ARG A 249 -0.24 25.43 10.36
CA ARG A 249 0.62 26.63 10.24
C ARG A 249 1.88 26.38 9.40
N ALA A 250 2.40 25.14 9.39
CA ALA A 250 3.57 24.76 8.62
C ALA A 250 3.28 24.54 7.12
N MET A 251 2.00 24.56 6.71
CA MET A 251 1.63 24.44 5.30
C MET A 251 1.78 25.78 4.57
N ALA A 252 2.05 25.75 3.28
CA ALA A 252 1.91 26.91 2.39
C ALA A 252 0.42 27.33 2.26
N PRO A 253 0.10 28.58 1.89
CA PRO A 253 -1.26 28.91 1.47
C PRO A 253 -1.72 27.96 0.35
N ARG A 254 -2.98 27.46 0.44
CA ARG A 254 -3.54 26.41 -0.42
C ARG A 254 -2.86 25.05 -0.29
N GLY A 255 -2.08 24.83 0.76
CA GLY A 255 -1.44 23.56 1.05
C GLY A 255 -2.46 22.43 1.26
N ARG A 256 -2.02 21.21 1.00
CA ARG A 256 -2.86 20.00 1.01
C ARG A 256 -2.29 19.00 2.01
N ILE A 257 -3.13 18.50 2.91
CA ILE A 257 -2.73 17.52 3.94
C ILE A 257 -3.44 16.21 3.65
N CYS A 258 -2.69 15.15 3.39
CA CYS A 258 -3.21 13.81 3.17
C CYS A 258 -3.13 12.98 4.47
N ALA A 259 -4.29 12.66 5.04
CA ALA A 259 -4.42 11.65 6.09
C ALA A 259 -4.36 10.27 5.42
N PHE A 260 -3.15 9.78 5.20
CA PHE A 260 -2.88 8.51 4.53
C PHE A 260 -2.93 7.31 5.49
N SER A 261 -2.41 7.45 6.70
CA SER A 261 -2.51 6.43 7.75
C SER A 261 -3.70 6.69 8.66
N GLY A 262 -4.48 5.65 8.95
CA GLY A 262 -5.48 5.69 10.01
C GLY A 262 -4.81 5.81 11.39
N LEU A 263 -5.48 6.50 12.33
CA LEU A 263 -5.03 6.58 13.72
C LEU A 263 -5.29 5.26 14.45
N ARG A 264 -4.58 5.05 15.56
CA ARG A 264 -4.80 3.88 16.41
C ARG A 264 -6.19 3.94 17.05
N LYS A 265 -6.81 2.76 17.23
CA LYS A 265 -8.09 2.65 17.93
C LYS A 265 -7.95 3.21 19.35
N GLY A 266 -8.89 4.06 19.76
CA GLY A 266 -8.89 4.71 21.09
C GLY A 266 -8.13 6.04 21.15
N GLU A 267 -7.44 6.45 20.06
CA GLU A 267 -6.85 7.78 19.99
C GLU A 267 -7.94 8.88 19.99
N PRO A 268 -7.77 9.95 20.79
CA PRO A 268 -8.73 11.05 20.78
C PRO A 268 -8.77 11.73 19.41
N PRO A 269 -9.92 12.30 19.01
CA PRO A 269 -10.04 13.02 17.76
C PRO A 269 -9.10 14.23 17.69
N SER A 270 -8.70 14.63 16.49
CA SER A 270 -7.98 15.88 16.27
C SER A 270 -8.90 17.07 16.46
N THR A 271 -8.43 18.09 17.20
CA THR A 271 -9.08 19.40 17.28
C THR A 271 -8.30 20.39 16.46
N LEU A 272 -8.96 21.15 15.60
CA LEU A 272 -8.33 22.06 14.64
C LEU A 272 -8.95 23.47 14.76
N ASP A 273 -8.10 24.51 14.69
CA ASP A 273 -8.56 25.88 14.48
C ASP A 273 -9.00 26.06 13.03
N MET A 274 -10.32 26.09 12.82
CA MET A 274 -10.93 26.24 11.50
C MET A 274 -10.58 27.58 10.84
N ASN A 275 -10.18 28.63 11.59
CA ASN A 275 -9.74 29.88 11.00
C ASN A 275 -8.40 29.71 10.26
N ILE A 276 -7.47 28.88 10.77
CA ILE A 276 -6.22 28.61 10.06
C ILE A 276 -6.53 27.96 8.72
N LEU A 277 -7.41 26.96 8.72
CA LEU A 277 -7.82 26.26 7.50
C LEU A 277 -8.50 27.21 6.52
N HIS A 278 -9.44 28.05 7.02
CA HIS A 278 -10.20 29.00 6.20
C HIS A 278 -9.32 30.08 5.57
N TYR A 279 -8.56 30.81 6.40
CA TYR A 279 -7.79 31.98 5.90
C TYR A 279 -6.55 31.59 5.08
N ARG A 280 -6.12 30.33 5.12
CA ARG A 280 -5.02 29.83 4.29
C ARG A 280 -5.49 28.97 3.13
N GLU A 281 -6.82 28.80 2.94
CA GLU A 281 -7.43 27.94 1.91
C GLU A 281 -6.84 26.52 1.91
N LEU A 282 -6.58 25.93 3.09
CA LEU A 282 -5.97 24.61 3.18
C LEU A 282 -6.98 23.50 2.82
N VAL A 283 -6.47 22.41 2.28
CA VAL A 283 -7.25 21.20 1.97
C VAL A 283 -6.80 20.06 2.87
N LEU A 284 -7.75 19.44 3.56
CA LEU A 284 -7.55 18.19 4.29
C LEU A 284 -8.26 17.07 3.55
N VAL A 285 -7.51 16.06 3.12
CA VAL A 285 -8.02 14.94 2.34
C VAL A 285 -7.63 13.62 2.98
N GLY A 286 -8.55 12.63 2.97
CA GLY A 286 -8.26 11.24 3.33
C GLY A 286 -7.93 10.41 2.10
N ALA A 287 -7.08 9.39 2.27
CA ALA A 287 -6.83 8.37 1.25
C ALA A 287 -6.95 6.99 1.90
N TYR A 288 -7.68 6.07 1.24
CA TYR A 288 -7.91 4.72 1.74
C TYR A 288 -7.77 3.69 0.62
N GLY A 289 -6.82 2.77 0.79
CA GLY A 289 -6.51 1.76 -0.21
C GLY A 289 -6.10 2.38 -1.56
N CYS A 290 -6.42 1.69 -2.64
CA CYS A 290 -6.18 2.13 -4.01
C CYS A 290 -7.30 1.68 -4.93
N THR A 291 -7.47 2.36 -6.06
CA THR A 291 -8.37 1.97 -7.14
C THR A 291 -7.68 1.02 -8.10
N SER A 292 -8.44 0.27 -8.91
CA SER A 292 -7.88 -0.56 -9.99
C SER A 292 -7.02 0.27 -10.96
N SER A 293 -7.42 1.50 -11.25
CA SER A 293 -6.66 2.41 -12.11
C SER A 293 -5.33 2.86 -11.48
N SER A 294 -5.32 3.12 -10.16
CA SER A 294 -4.07 3.44 -9.43
C SER A 294 -3.12 2.24 -9.39
N ASP A 295 -3.67 1.02 -9.32
CA ASP A 295 -2.88 -0.21 -9.33
C ASP A 295 -2.21 -0.43 -10.69
N ALA A 296 -2.96 -0.28 -11.78
CA ALA A 296 -2.40 -0.33 -13.12
C ALA A 296 -1.35 0.78 -13.37
N GLU A 297 -1.54 1.99 -12.81
CA GLU A 297 -0.54 3.08 -12.88
C GLU A 297 0.72 2.72 -12.10
N ALA A 298 0.57 2.14 -10.91
CA ALA A 298 1.70 1.72 -10.08
C ALA A 298 2.56 0.66 -10.78
N LEU A 299 1.94 -0.36 -11.41
CA LEU A 299 2.68 -1.37 -12.18
C LEU A 299 3.45 -0.74 -13.36
N ARG A 300 2.81 0.14 -14.13
CA ARG A 300 3.49 0.87 -15.21
C ARG A 300 4.66 1.71 -14.70
N THR A 301 4.50 2.33 -13.54
CA THR A 301 5.55 3.15 -12.90
C THR A 301 6.73 2.28 -12.48
N LEU A 302 6.50 1.12 -11.87
CA LEU A 302 7.55 0.15 -11.54
C LEU A 302 8.26 -0.35 -12.79
N ALA A 303 7.51 -0.79 -13.80
CA ALA A 303 8.05 -1.31 -15.05
C ALA A 303 8.86 -0.25 -15.84
N SER A 304 8.57 1.04 -15.66
CA SER A 304 9.34 2.11 -16.31
C SER A 304 10.78 2.24 -15.82
N GLY A 305 11.15 1.59 -14.70
CA GLY A 305 12.45 1.72 -14.06
C GLY A 305 12.74 3.08 -13.42
N LYS A 306 11.76 4.00 -13.38
CA LYS A 306 11.92 5.33 -12.78
C LYS A 306 12.02 5.30 -11.25
N LEU A 307 11.51 4.23 -10.62
CA LEU A 307 11.56 4.03 -9.18
C LEU A 307 12.44 2.83 -8.84
N ASP A 308 13.44 3.03 -8.00
CA ASP A 308 14.17 1.91 -7.40
C ASP A 308 13.59 1.59 -6.01
N LEU A 309 12.71 0.60 -5.96
CA LEU A 309 12.10 0.12 -4.72
C LEU A 309 12.77 -1.14 -4.15
N ARG A 310 13.86 -1.65 -4.79
CA ARG A 310 14.62 -2.82 -4.31
C ARG A 310 15.07 -2.68 -2.85
N PRO A 311 15.48 -1.50 -2.35
CA PRO A 311 15.87 -1.35 -0.95
C PRO A 311 14.76 -1.62 0.08
N LEU A 312 13.50 -1.68 -0.34
CA LEU A 312 12.38 -2.01 0.54
C LEU A 312 12.29 -3.51 0.84
N ILE A 313 12.72 -4.38 -0.08
CA ILE A 313 12.65 -5.83 0.10
C ILE A 313 13.81 -6.26 1.00
N SER A 314 13.50 -6.47 2.27
CA SER A 314 14.48 -6.83 3.29
C SER A 314 14.80 -8.32 3.29
N ARG A 315 13.82 -9.17 2.98
CA ARG A 315 13.94 -10.63 2.99
C ARG A 315 13.05 -11.27 1.92
N ARG A 316 13.54 -12.37 1.33
CA ARG A 316 12.78 -13.35 0.57
C ARG A 316 12.75 -14.62 1.41
N MET A 317 11.60 -15.24 1.58
CA MET A 317 11.39 -16.31 2.55
C MET A 317 10.41 -17.36 2.03
N PRO A 318 10.55 -18.63 2.45
CA PRO A 318 9.57 -19.65 2.13
C PRO A 318 8.26 -19.45 2.91
N LEU A 319 7.15 -20.00 2.41
CA LEU A 319 5.85 -19.95 3.06
C LEU A 319 5.89 -20.50 4.49
N THR A 320 6.73 -21.53 4.72
CA THR A 320 6.93 -22.13 6.04
C THR A 320 7.50 -21.18 7.09
N SER A 321 8.12 -20.05 6.66
CA SER A 321 8.68 -19.01 7.53
C SER A 321 7.77 -17.79 7.67
N ILE A 322 6.47 -17.88 7.35
CA ILE A 322 5.58 -16.71 7.34
C ILE A 322 5.45 -16.04 8.72
N GLU A 323 5.44 -16.81 9.81
CA GLU A 323 5.39 -16.25 11.16
C GLU A 323 6.67 -15.50 11.54
N GLU A 324 7.83 -16.00 11.08
CA GLU A 324 9.10 -15.28 11.21
C GLU A 324 9.06 -13.96 10.42
N ALA A 325 8.53 -13.98 9.18
CA ALA A 325 8.35 -12.78 8.38
C ALA A 325 7.48 -11.73 9.10
N PHE A 326 6.40 -12.16 9.75
CA PHE A 326 5.55 -11.28 10.56
C PHE A 326 6.32 -10.68 11.74
N THR A 327 7.08 -11.49 12.46
CA THR A 327 7.89 -11.05 13.60
C THR A 327 8.93 -10.02 13.19
N LEU A 328 9.66 -10.24 12.10
CA LEU A 328 10.66 -9.30 11.58
C LEU A 328 10.05 -7.92 11.25
N ILE A 329 8.83 -7.90 10.70
CA ILE A 329 8.12 -6.65 10.38
C ILE A 329 7.60 -5.97 11.67
N GLU A 330 7.00 -6.72 12.60
CA GLU A 330 6.50 -6.19 13.89
C GLU A 330 7.61 -5.56 14.71
N GLU A 331 8.77 -6.22 14.78
CA GLU A 331 9.96 -5.75 15.50
C GLU A 331 10.74 -4.67 14.73
N ARG A 332 10.31 -4.31 13.51
CA ARG A 332 10.94 -3.32 12.63
C ARG A 332 12.35 -3.71 12.15
N LEU A 333 12.68 -4.98 12.17
CA LEU A 333 13.92 -5.54 11.65
C LEU A 333 13.89 -5.72 10.13
N ALA A 334 12.70 -5.70 9.52
CA ALA A 334 12.48 -5.70 8.09
C ALA A 334 11.49 -4.60 7.67
N LEU A 335 11.63 -4.08 6.47
CA LEU A 335 10.66 -3.18 5.84
C LEU A 335 9.58 -3.99 5.13
N LYS A 336 9.98 -4.88 4.21
CA LYS A 336 9.12 -5.82 3.50
C LYS A 336 9.77 -7.22 3.52
N CYS A 337 8.96 -8.22 3.80
CA CYS A 337 9.29 -9.63 3.55
C CYS A 337 8.41 -10.10 2.40
N VAL A 338 8.99 -10.86 1.47
CA VAL A 338 8.28 -11.46 0.34
C VAL A 338 8.37 -12.97 0.46
N ILE A 339 7.20 -13.62 0.43
CA ILE A 339 7.11 -15.08 0.35
C ILE A 339 7.16 -15.45 -1.13
N ASP A 340 8.18 -16.19 -1.55
CA ASP A 340 8.45 -16.54 -2.95
C ASP A 340 8.92 -18.00 -3.14
N ASP A 341 8.78 -18.80 -2.11
CA ASP A 341 8.89 -20.27 -2.12
C ASP A 341 7.66 -20.82 -1.36
N MET A 342 6.63 -21.22 -2.13
CA MET A 342 5.31 -21.57 -1.64
C MET A 342 5.21 -23.03 -1.12
#